data_55c6c17f5509843ccb1266053a86deaa
#
_entry.id   55c6c17f5509843ccb1266053a86deaa
#
_cell.length_a   1.000
_cell.length_b   1.000
_cell.length_c   1.000
_cell.angle_alpha   90.00
_cell.angle_beta   90.00
_cell.angle_gamma   90.00
#
_symmetry.space_group_name_H-M   'P 1'
#
loop_
_entity.id
_entity.type
_entity.pdbx_description
1 polymer ?
#
loop_
_entity_poly.entity_id
_entity_poly.type
_entity_poly.pdbx_seq_one_letter_code
_entity_poly.pdbx_strand_id
1 'polypeptide(L)'
;MFSFSVKSSSVLKATLFLFMVFFGGTNFCYGNDSIKELIHGRLSADKKTLDLSGGKIGPRGAKVLAGMSLLANVEILLLQGNKIKYAGIKNLAKSPHSTNLKHLDLWGNMIGDMGLKVLSESIFIKGLEVLKLWKNEIGDDSLELMVKSSNFKHLKTLMLNNNMVTPVGAGYLANPDVFPQLETLNLFRNSIGDEGALLFSHSKPFVNLKSFFVGENNLTDNGAIALIKSNSFPSLEVLDMVKNHLGEKTTIAVFMSRKKNKVQIVIR
;
A
#
# COMPACT_ATOMS: atom_id res chain seq x y z
N MET A 1 35.51 24.90 55.25
CA MET A 1 36.10 23.75 54.60
C MET A 1 34.98 22.70 54.45
N PHE A 2 34.19 22.80 53.41
CA PHE A 2 33.20 21.76 53.05
C PHE A 2 33.26 21.55 51.52
N SER A 3 33.73 20.40 51.15
CA SER A 3 33.86 19.91 49.79
C SER A 3 32.51 19.39 49.34
N PHE A 4 31.91 19.94 48.28
CA PHE A 4 30.77 19.36 47.58
C PHE A 4 31.25 18.69 46.30
N SER A 5 31.23 17.38 46.34
CA SER A 5 31.40 16.53 45.14
C SER A 5 30.12 16.55 44.32
N VAL A 6 30.16 17.12 43.11
CA VAL A 6 29.07 17.07 42.14
C VAL A 6 29.20 15.77 41.34
N LYS A 7 28.33 14.82 41.59
CA LYS A 7 28.12 13.68 40.64
C LYS A 7 27.35 14.19 39.43
N SER A 8 28.06 14.30 38.34
CA SER A 8 27.48 14.65 37.02
C SER A 8 26.92 13.42 36.32
N SER A 9 25.93 13.68 35.50
CA SER A 9 25.79 13.11 34.14
C SER A 9 24.60 12.22 33.75
N SER A 10 23.52 12.17 34.45
CA SER A 10 22.31 11.49 33.88
C SER A 10 21.14 12.43 33.53
N VAL A 11 21.15 13.66 34.06
CA VAL A 11 20.03 14.61 33.84
C VAL A 11 20.23 15.48 32.59
N LEU A 12 21.48 15.67 32.13
CA LEU A 12 21.77 16.55 30.98
C LEU A 12 21.45 15.94 29.62
N LYS A 13 21.34 14.59 29.52
CA LYS A 13 20.97 13.90 28.26
C LYS A 13 19.47 13.86 28.01
N ALA A 14 18.64 13.91 29.05
CA ALA A 14 17.17 13.90 28.90
C ALA A 14 16.62 15.27 28.51
N THR A 15 17.29 16.37 28.91
CA THR A 15 16.80 17.73 28.64
C THR A 15 17.07 18.19 27.21
N LEU A 16 18.06 17.61 26.52
CA LEU A 16 18.36 17.97 25.14
C LEU A 16 17.36 17.33 24.14
N PHE A 17 16.67 16.27 24.54
CA PHE A 17 15.68 15.57 23.69
C PHE A 17 14.30 16.26 23.71
N LEU A 18 13.98 17.04 24.74
CA LEU A 18 12.67 17.69 24.89
C LEU A 18 12.58 19.06 24.21
N PHE A 19 13.70 19.69 23.84
CA PHE A 19 13.73 21.04 23.23
C PHE A 19 13.69 21.04 21.70
N MET A 20 13.74 19.87 21.03
CA MET A 20 13.70 19.76 19.56
C MET A 20 12.29 19.59 18.96
N VAL A 21 11.21 19.64 19.75
CA VAL A 21 9.83 19.40 19.25
C VAL A 21 9.10 20.69 18.86
N PHE A 22 9.64 21.89 19.14
CA PHE A 22 8.92 23.16 18.95
C PHE A 22 9.68 24.20 18.15
N PHE A 23 10.17 23.89 16.92
CA PHE A 23 10.42 24.96 15.95
C PHE A 23 10.15 24.45 14.52
N GLY A 24 9.32 25.23 13.84
CA GLY A 24 8.78 24.90 12.52
C GLY A 24 9.80 24.71 11.42
N GLY A 25 9.44 23.88 10.47
CA GLY A 25 9.78 24.06 9.04
C GLY A 25 11.23 24.01 8.63
N THR A 26 12.13 23.29 9.28
CA THR A 26 13.45 23.01 8.73
C THR A 26 13.48 21.61 8.13
N ASN A 27 13.86 21.52 6.85
CA ASN A 27 14.20 20.26 6.20
C ASN A 27 15.45 19.68 6.90
N PHE A 28 15.26 18.91 7.98
CA PHE A 28 16.35 18.17 8.59
C PHE A 28 16.78 17.08 7.61
N CYS A 29 17.87 17.32 6.91
CA CYS A 29 18.58 16.29 6.17
C CYS A 29 19.37 15.48 7.21
N TYR A 30 18.82 14.35 7.65
CA TYR A 30 19.52 13.43 8.56
C TYR A 30 20.85 12.99 7.95
N GLY A 31 21.94 13.02 8.72
CA GLY A 31 23.17 12.31 8.37
C GLY A 31 22.92 10.80 8.29
N ASN A 32 23.79 10.04 7.62
CA ASN A 32 23.61 8.58 7.50
C ASN A 32 23.55 7.89 8.87
N ASP A 33 24.29 8.37 9.86
CA ASP A 33 24.33 7.76 11.18
C ASP A 33 23.05 8.02 11.98
N SER A 34 22.49 9.23 11.89
CA SER A 34 21.18 9.52 12.49
C SER A 34 20.02 8.75 11.84
N ILE A 35 20.14 8.40 10.54
CA ILE A 35 19.18 7.52 9.87
C ILE A 35 19.33 6.08 10.40
N LYS A 36 20.54 5.59 10.58
CA LYS A 36 20.77 4.23 11.13
C LYS A 36 20.24 4.13 12.57
N GLU A 37 20.51 5.13 13.40
CA GLU A 37 19.98 5.20 14.77
C GLU A 37 18.45 5.17 14.77
N LEU A 38 17.79 5.95 13.90
CA LEU A 38 16.35 5.92 13.74
C LEU A 38 15.85 4.51 13.35
N ILE A 39 16.51 3.87 12.39
CA ILE A 39 16.14 2.52 11.92
C ILE A 39 16.27 1.52 13.07
N HIS A 40 17.39 1.52 13.77
CA HIS A 40 17.59 0.62 14.92
C HIS A 40 16.59 0.86 16.05
N GLY A 41 16.27 2.13 16.34
CA GLY A 41 15.33 2.49 17.41
C GLY A 41 13.86 2.17 17.08
N ARG A 42 13.54 1.90 15.81
CA ARG A 42 12.18 1.57 15.36
C ARG A 42 11.99 0.11 14.94
N LEU A 43 13.00 -0.70 15.10
CA LEU A 43 12.93 -2.14 14.88
C LEU A 43 12.25 -2.80 16.08
N SER A 44 11.26 -3.68 15.83
CA SER A 44 10.60 -4.46 16.87
C SER A 44 11.59 -5.39 17.62
N ALA A 45 11.23 -5.79 18.83
CA ALA A 45 12.07 -6.65 19.67
C ALA A 45 12.38 -8.00 19.00
N ASP A 46 11.42 -8.56 18.25
CA ASP A 46 11.58 -9.80 17.48
C ASP A 46 12.30 -9.60 16.14
N LYS A 47 12.65 -8.35 15.80
CA LYS A 47 13.32 -7.91 14.56
C LYS A 47 12.54 -8.18 13.26
N LYS A 48 11.25 -8.52 13.35
CA LYS A 48 10.42 -8.84 12.19
C LYS A 48 9.63 -7.65 11.65
N THR A 49 9.37 -6.64 12.46
CA THR A 49 8.64 -5.44 12.05
C THR A 49 9.55 -4.22 12.16
N LEU A 50 9.64 -3.46 11.07
CA LEU A 50 10.31 -2.18 11.04
C LEU A 50 9.30 -1.09 10.66
N ASP A 51 8.96 -0.23 11.64
CA ASP A 51 8.03 0.87 11.43
C ASP A 51 8.77 2.21 11.32
N LEU A 52 8.97 2.65 10.10
CA LEU A 52 9.55 3.95 9.76
C LEU A 52 8.50 4.98 9.31
N SER A 53 7.21 4.74 9.59
CA SER A 53 6.11 5.64 9.20
C SER A 53 6.39 7.07 9.62
N GLY A 54 6.25 8.03 8.68
CA GLY A 54 6.46 9.46 8.93
C GLY A 54 7.89 9.84 9.33
N GLY A 55 8.86 8.95 9.20
CA GLY A 55 10.25 9.17 9.61
C GLY A 55 11.02 10.18 8.77
N LYS A 56 10.41 10.70 7.68
CA LYS A 56 11.00 11.66 6.74
C LYS A 56 12.35 11.20 6.16
N ILE A 57 12.53 9.89 6.00
CA ILE A 57 13.81 9.31 5.59
C ILE A 57 14.18 9.63 4.15
N GLY A 58 13.18 9.88 3.30
CA GLY A 58 13.37 10.19 1.87
C GLY A 58 14.10 9.10 1.08
N PRO A 59 14.52 9.41 -0.16
CA PRO A 59 15.27 8.48 -1.01
C PRO A 59 16.62 8.05 -0.40
N ARG A 60 17.27 8.97 0.32
CA ARG A 60 18.56 8.70 0.97
C ARG A 60 18.41 7.69 2.10
N GLY A 61 17.40 7.85 2.96
CA GLY A 61 17.16 6.90 4.05
C GLY A 61 16.77 5.52 3.55
N ALA A 62 15.96 5.45 2.48
CA ALA A 62 15.63 4.19 1.85
C ALA A 62 16.89 3.49 1.26
N LYS A 63 17.86 4.26 0.71
CA LYS A 63 19.14 3.71 0.28
C LYS A 63 19.98 3.19 1.45
N VAL A 64 20.03 3.91 2.57
CA VAL A 64 20.73 3.45 3.78
C VAL A 64 20.08 2.15 4.28
N LEU A 65 18.75 2.12 4.42
CA LEU A 65 18.01 0.92 4.84
C LEU A 65 18.29 -0.29 3.93
N ALA A 66 18.25 -0.08 2.62
CA ALA A 66 18.51 -1.13 1.64
C ALA A 66 19.90 -1.79 1.77
N GLY A 67 20.89 -1.08 2.31
CA GLY A 67 22.23 -1.59 2.57
C GLY A 67 22.41 -2.23 3.94
N MET A 68 21.40 -2.23 4.82
CA MET A 68 21.51 -2.76 6.17
C MET A 68 21.12 -4.24 6.23
N SER A 69 21.99 -5.09 6.73
CA SER A 69 21.73 -6.54 6.87
C SER A 69 20.55 -6.88 7.77
N LEU A 70 20.17 -5.99 8.72
CA LEU A 70 19.00 -6.19 9.56
C LEU A 70 17.69 -6.34 8.74
N LEU A 71 17.62 -5.76 7.54
CA LEU A 71 16.46 -5.85 6.66
C LEU A 71 16.17 -7.30 6.24
N ALA A 72 17.17 -8.18 6.25
CA ALA A 72 17.01 -9.59 5.94
C ALA A 72 16.12 -10.36 6.95
N ASN A 73 15.93 -9.82 8.16
CA ASN A 73 15.03 -10.41 9.16
C ASN A 73 13.63 -9.80 9.13
N VAL A 74 13.45 -8.67 8.42
CA VAL A 74 12.20 -7.92 8.41
C VAL A 74 11.19 -8.58 7.49
N GLU A 75 10.04 -8.93 8.05
CA GLU A 75 8.87 -9.45 7.32
C GLU A 75 7.85 -8.31 7.03
N ILE A 76 7.72 -7.35 7.95
CA ILE A 76 6.78 -6.22 7.87
C ILE A 76 7.57 -4.92 7.83
N LEU A 77 7.51 -4.22 6.69
CA LEU A 77 8.16 -2.93 6.49
C LEU A 77 7.12 -1.84 6.26
N LEU A 78 7.02 -0.93 7.22
CA LEU A 78 6.09 0.20 7.19
C LEU A 78 6.87 1.49 6.88
N LEU A 79 6.56 2.09 5.72
CA LEU A 79 7.29 3.24 5.17
C LEU A 79 6.37 4.42 4.83
N GLN A 80 5.15 4.46 5.38
CA GLN A 80 4.15 5.47 5.04
C GLN A 80 4.68 6.90 5.19
N GLY A 81 4.37 7.77 4.22
CA GLY A 81 4.58 9.21 4.33
C GLY A 81 6.04 9.66 4.38
N ASN A 82 6.95 8.91 3.77
CA ASN A 82 8.39 9.19 3.84
C ASN A 82 8.97 9.93 2.63
N LYS A 83 8.18 10.21 1.59
CA LYS A 83 8.64 10.83 0.34
C LYS A 83 9.83 10.05 -0.28
N ILE A 84 9.76 8.73 -0.27
CA ILE A 84 10.83 7.84 -0.75
C ILE A 84 11.09 8.01 -2.24
N LYS A 85 10.04 8.28 -3.02
CA LYS A 85 10.07 8.45 -4.47
C LYS A 85 10.65 7.21 -5.19
N TYR A 86 10.66 7.24 -6.52
CA TYR A 86 11.29 6.21 -7.33
C TYR A 86 12.72 5.86 -6.89
N ALA A 87 13.56 6.89 -6.64
CA ALA A 87 14.97 6.68 -6.33
C ALA A 87 15.19 5.85 -5.05
N GLY A 88 14.32 5.98 -4.05
CA GLY A 88 14.41 5.19 -2.83
C GLY A 88 13.91 3.77 -3.01
N ILE A 89 12.74 3.59 -3.65
CA ILE A 89 12.17 2.26 -3.86
C ILE A 89 13.04 1.40 -4.78
N LYS A 90 13.74 2.02 -5.74
CA LYS A 90 14.73 1.33 -6.59
C LYS A 90 15.84 0.67 -5.77
N ASN A 91 16.32 1.32 -4.71
CA ASN A 91 17.34 0.73 -3.84
C ASN A 91 16.78 -0.45 -3.03
N LEU A 92 15.57 -0.34 -2.48
CA LEU A 92 14.92 -1.43 -1.75
C LEU A 92 14.64 -2.63 -2.66
N ALA A 93 14.13 -2.39 -3.87
CA ALA A 93 13.84 -3.46 -4.83
C ALA A 93 15.10 -4.21 -5.32
N LYS A 94 16.27 -3.56 -5.24
CA LYS A 94 17.57 -4.14 -5.61
C LYS A 94 18.37 -4.64 -4.40
N SER A 95 17.83 -4.54 -3.19
CA SER A 95 18.53 -4.97 -1.98
C SER A 95 18.47 -6.50 -1.83
N PRO A 96 19.61 -7.19 -1.68
CA PRO A 96 19.62 -8.61 -1.37
C PRO A 96 19.05 -8.93 0.02
N HIS A 97 18.87 -7.89 0.86
CA HIS A 97 18.29 -8.01 2.19
C HIS A 97 16.75 -7.92 2.20
N SER A 98 16.08 -7.67 1.05
CA SER A 98 14.62 -7.51 0.99
C SER A 98 13.87 -8.83 0.72
N THR A 99 14.51 -9.99 0.85
CA THR A 99 13.98 -11.29 0.42
C THR A 99 12.85 -11.83 1.31
N ASN A 100 12.80 -11.43 2.58
CA ASN A 100 11.84 -11.95 3.55
C ASN A 100 10.60 -11.06 3.73
N LEU A 101 10.48 -9.97 2.94
CA LEU A 101 9.35 -9.07 3.04
C LEU A 101 8.04 -9.75 2.60
N LYS A 102 7.07 -9.75 3.51
CA LYS A 102 5.68 -10.21 3.32
C LYS A 102 4.69 -9.06 3.29
N HIS A 103 4.94 -8.02 4.07
CA HIS A 103 4.11 -6.82 4.12
C HIS A 103 4.96 -5.59 3.82
N LEU A 104 4.61 -4.87 2.76
CA LEU A 104 5.24 -3.62 2.37
C LEU A 104 4.18 -2.51 2.28
N ASP A 105 4.29 -1.52 3.17
CA ASP A 105 3.43 -0.35 3.17
C ASP A 105 4.19 0.88 2.69
N LEU A 106 3.82 1.36 1.50
CA LEU A 106 4.42 2.50 0.82
C LEU A 106 3.46 3.68 0.67
N TRP A 107 2.38 3.74 1.46
CA TRP A 107 1.42 4.83 1.36
C TRP A 107 2.10 6.22 1.34
N GLY A 108 1.68 7.05 0.36
CA GLY A 108 2.06 8.47 0.30
C GLY A 108 3.55 8.71 0.06
N ASN A 109 4.18 7.90 -0.77
CA ASN A 109 5.62 7.99 -1.04
C ASN A 109 5.99 8.59 -2.40
N MET A 110 5.01 8.90 -3.28
CA MET A 110 5.24 9.46 -4.62
C MET A 110 6.20 8.61 -5.45
N ILE A 111 5.98 7.27 -5.45
CA ILE A 111 6.88 6.35 -6.17
C ILE A 111 6.60 6.32 -7.68
N GLY A 112 5.36 6.64 -8.08
CA GLY A 112 4.91 6.65 -9.47
C GLY A 112 5.00 5.29 -10.17
N ASP A 113 4.73 5.27 -11.46
CA ASP A 113 4.82 4.09 -12.30
C ASP A 113 6.21 3.47 -12.29
N MET A 114 7.25 4.30 -12.32
CA MET A 114 8.63 3.80 -12.27
C MET A 114 8.95 3.07 -10.97
N GLY A 115 8.31 3.44 -9.84
CA GLY A 115 8.47 2.75 -8.57
C GLY A 115 7.81 1.38 -8.57
N LEU A 116 6.57 1.27 -9.09
CA LEU A 116 5.90 -0.02 -9.21
C LEU A 116 6.61 -0.93 -10.22
N LYS A 117 7.11 -0.36 -11.33
CA LYS A 117 7.92 -1.10 -12.31
C LYS A 117 9.11 -1.79 -11.65
N VAL A 118 9.93 -1.08 -10.86
CA VAL A 118 11.13 -1.70 -10.24
C VAL A 118 10.77 -2.71 -9.16
N LEU A 119 9.62 -2.61 -8.51
CA LEU A 119 9.09 -3.67 -7.63
C LEU A 119 8.72 -4.91 -8.43
N SER A 120 8.08 -4.72 -9.59
CA SER A 120 7.68 -5.80 -10.49
C SER A 120 8.89 -6.56 -11.06
N GLU A 121 10.00 -5.86 -11.31
CA GLU A 121 11.26 -6.41 -11.83
C GLU A 121 12.22 -6.91 -10.74
N SER A 122 11.88 -6.77 -9.46
CA SER A 122 12.75 -7.16 -8.36
C SER A 122 13.01 -8.67 -8.35
N ILE A 123 14.28 -9.05 -8.28
CA ILE A 123 14.68 -10.47 -8.09
C ILE A 123 14.69 -10.87 -6.62
N PHE A 124 14.55 -9.92 -5.70
CA PHE A 124 14.63 -10.14 -4.25
C PHE A 124 13.26 -10.10 -3.57
N ILE A 125 12.36 -9.18 -3.96
CA ILE A 125 11.02 -9.03 -3.36
C ILE A 125 10.04 -9.93 -4.11
N LYS A 126 9.80 -11.14 -3.60
CA LYS A 126 8.96 -12.16 -4.28
C LYS A 126 7.85 -12.76 -3.41
N GLY A 127 7.88 -12.49 -2.11
CA GLY A 127 7.01 -13.14 -1.13
C GLY A 127 5.92 -12.22 -0.55
N LEU A 128 5.60 -11.10 -1.21
CA LEU A 128 4.64 -10.14 -0.68
C LEU A 128 3.23 -10.74 -0.62
N GLU A 129 2.66 -10.70 0.59
CA GLU A 129 1.26 -11.03 0.87
C GLU A 129 0.41 -9.76 0.99
N VAL A 130 1.00 -8.66 1.46
CA VAL A 130 0.34 -7.36 1.60
C VAL A 130 1.17 -6.28 0.93
N LEU A 131 0.58 -5.58 -0.04
CA LEU A 131 1.19 -4.45 -0.71
C LEU A 131 0.24 -3.26 -0.66
N LYS A 132 0.67 -2.18 0.03
CA LYS A 132 -0.09 -0.95 0.14
C LYS A 132 0.61 0.17 -0.62
N LEU A 133 -0.05 0.62 -1.67
CA LEU A 133 0.43 1.62 -2.62
C LEU A 133 -0.48 2.86 -2.66
N TRP A 134 -1.28 3.08 -1.63
CA TRP A 134 -2.18 4.21 -1.57
C TRP A 134 -1.45 5.54 -1.78
N LYS A 135 -2.03 6.43 -2.63
CA LYS A 135 -1.53 7.80 -2.89
C LYS A 135 -0.06 7.80 -3.35
N ASN A 136 0.18 7.16 -4.49
CA ASN A 136 1.53 7.03 -5.05
C ASN A 136 1.65 7.45 -6.52
N GLU A 137 0.60 8.02 -7.13
CA GLU A 137 0.63 8.49 -8.52
C GLU A 137 0.87 7.33 -9.52
N ILE A 138 0.27 6.16 -9.23
CA ILE A 138 0.39 4.95 -10.06
C ILE A 138 -0.70 4.98 -11.13
N GLY A 139 -0.29 4.81 -12.38
CA GLY A 139 -1.14 4.72 -13.57
C GLY A 139 -1.16 3.32 -14.19
N ASP A 140 -1.71 3.24 -15.39
CA ASP A 140 -1.98 1.97 -16.08
C ASP A 140 -0.71 1.29 -16.58
N ASP A 141 0.30 2.04 -17.04
CA ASP A 141 1.54 1.51 -17.62
C ASP A 141 2.28 0.57 -16.65
N SER A 142 2.33 0.94 -15.39
CA SER A 142 2.99 0.14 -14.37
C SER A 142 2.15 -1.06 -13.95
N LEU A 143 0.83 -0.99 -14.04
CA LEU A 143 -0.07 -2.12 -13.78
C LEU A 143 0.07 -3.19 -14.86
N GLU A 144 0.29 -2.82 -16.13
CA GLU A 144 0.61 -3.79 -17.18
C GLU A 144 1.86 -4.61 -16.84
N LEU A 145 2.90 -3.97 -16.31
CA LEU A 145 4.12 -4.66 -15.89
C LEU A 145 3.91 -5.48 -14.61
N MET A 146 3.11 -4.97 -13.68
CA MET A 146 2.77 -5.67 -12.43
C MET A 146 2.12 -7.02 -12.73
N VAL A 147 1.15 -7.06 -13.64
CA VAL A 147 0.40 -8.30 -13.94
C VAL A 147 1.23 -9.33 -14.72
N LYS A 148 2.31 -8.90 -15.38
CA LYS A 148 3.28 -9.79 -16.03
C LYS A 148 4.32 -10.37 -15.06
N SER A 149 4.41 -9.83 -13.85
CA SER A 149 5.40 -10.22 -12.85
C SER A 149 4.93 -11.39 -11.98
N SER A 150 5.83 -12.33 -11.73
CA SER A 150 5.58 -13.41 -10.77
C SER A 150 5.72 -12.99 -9.29
N ASN A 151 6.19 -11.77 -9.02
CA ASN A 151 6.50 -11.29 -7.67
C ASN A 151 5.24 -11.11 -6.80
N PHE A 152 4.06 -11.01 -7.42
CA PHE A 152 2.81 -10.68 -6.75
C PHE A 152 1.81 -11.84 -6.64
N LYS A 153 2.22 -13.06 -7.00
CA LYS A 153 1.35 -14.26 -6.95
C LYS A 153 0.87 -14.64 -5.54
N HIS A 154 1.56 -14.18 -4.51
CA HIS A 154 1.21 -14.44 -3.11
C HIS A 154 0.38 -13.33 -2.47
N LEU A 155 0.04 -12.27 -3.24
CA LEU A 155 -0.73 -11.16 -2.69
C LEU A 155 -2.13 -11.61 -2.24
N LYS A 156 -2.43 -11.32 -1.00
CA LYS A 156 -3.75 -11.40 -0.35
C LYS A 156 -4.40 -10.03 -0.25
N THR A 157 -3.61 -8.98 -0.12
CA THR A 157 -4.10 -7.60 -0.03
C THR A 157 -3.34 -6.68 -0.97
N LEU A 158 -4.08 -6.03 -1.86
CA LEU A 158 -3.57 -4.99 -2.76
C LEU A 158 -4.36 -3.69 -2.57
N MET A 159 -3.67 -2.65 -2.09
CA MET A 159 -4.26 -1.32 -1.88
C MET A 159 -3.70 -0.33 -2.91
N LEU A 160 -4.50 0.00 -3.90
CA LEU A 160 -4.19 0.98 -4.96
C LEU A 160 -5.05 2.23 -4.89
N ASN A 161 -5.70 2.47 -3.75
CA ASN A 161 -6.61 3.59 -3.60
C ASN A 161 -5.90 4.95 -3.74
N ASN A 162 -6.63 5.95 -4.26
CA ASN A 162 -6.11 7.30 -4.53
C ASN A 162 -4.84 7.29 -5.41
N ASN A 163 -4.97 6.65 -6.57
CA ASN A 163 -3.98 6.62 -7.65
C ASN A 163 -4.63 7.09 -8.96
N MET A 164 -4.05 6.76 -10.10
CA MET A 164 -4.50 7.23 -11.43
C MET A 164 -4.94 6.06 -12.32
N VAL A 165 -5.53 5.01 -11.72
CA VAL A 165 -6.00 3.82 -12.46
C VAL A 165 -7.23 4.18 -13.28
N THR A 166 -7.18 3.91 -14.59
CA THR A 166 -8.29 4.10 -15.54
C THR A 166 -8.95 2.76 -15.90
N PRO A 167 -9.95 2.72 -16.80
CA PRO A 167 -10.49 1.45 -17.30
C PRO A 167 -9.43 0.50 -17.88
N VAL A 168 -8.36 1.05 -18.48
CA VAL A 168 -7.26 0.25 -19.03
C VAL A 168 -6.54 -0.51 -17.91
N GLY A 169 -6.12 0.17 -16.86
CA GLY A 169 -5.47 -0.45 -15.70
C GLY A 169 -6.41 -1.42 -14.96
N ALA A 170 -7.71 -1.08 -14.88
CA ALA A 170 -8.72 -1.99 -14.34
C ALA A 170 -8.80 -3.29 -15.16
N GLY A 171 -8.67 -3.22 -16.49
CA GLY A 171 -8.62 -4.39 -17.36
C GLY A 171 -7.45 -5.31 -17.07
N TYR A 172 -6.25 -4.77 -16.82
CA TYR A 172 -5.10 -5.56 -16.38
C TYR A 172 -5.37 -6.26 -15.05
N LEU A 173 -5.94 -5.54 -14.07
CA LEU A 173 -6.22 -6.08 -12.73
C LEU A 173 -7.39 -7.08 -12.72
N ALA A 174 -8.31 -7.03 -13.69
CA ALA A 174 -9.45 -7.92 -13.79
C ALA A 174 -9.08 -9.34 -14.25
N ASN A 175 -7.89 -9.79 -13.95
CA ASN A 175 -7.38 -11.13 -14.25
C ASN A 175 -6.99 -11.87 -12.95
N PRO A 176 -7.84 -12.78 -12.43
CA PRO A 176 -7.58 -13.51 -11.21
C PRO A 176 -6.38 -14.47 -11.28
N ASP A 177 -5.98 -14.89 -12.48
CA ASP A 177 -4.82 -15.79 -12.66
C ASP A 177 -3.51 -15.11 -12.23
N VAL A 178 -3.48 -13.78 -12.21
CA VAL A 178 -2.33 -12.97 -11.74
C VAL A 178 -2.24 -12.95 -10.23
N PHE A 179 -3.38 -12.89 -9.55
CA PHE A 179 -3.48 -12.74 -8.10
C PHE A 179 -4.33 -13.87 -7.50
N PRO A 180 -3.90 -15.14 -7.60
CA PRO A 180 -4.74 -16.29 -7.23
C PRO A 180 -5.13 -16.35 -5.76
N GLN A 181 -4.44 -15.62 -4.89
CA GLN A 181 -4.70 -15.59 -3.44
C GLN A 181 -5.36 -14.29 -2.96
N LEU A 182 -5.77 -13.41 -3.89
CA LEU A 182 -6.24 -12.07 -3.52
C LEU A 182 -7.57 -12.14 -2.76
N GLU A 183 -7.55 -11.62 -1.53
CA GLU A 183 -8.70 -11.52 -0.63
C GLU A 183 -9.25 -10.09 -0.56
N THR A 184 -8.38 -9.10 -0.71
CA THR A 184 -8.77 -7.68 -0.64
C THR A 184 -8.16 -6.90 -1.80
N LEU A 185 -9.02 -6.26 -2.59
CA LEU A 185 -8.64 -5.30 -3.63
C LEU A 185 -9.26 -3.94 -3.31
N ASN A 186 -8.43 -2.92 -3.19
CA ASN A 186 -8.90 -1.56 -2.97
C ASN A 186 -8.46 -0.63 -4.11
N LEU A 187 -9.44 -0.20 -4.90
CA LEU A 187 -9.31 0.77 -5.99
C LEU A 187 -10.04 2.09 -5.68
N PHE A 188 -10.40 2.32 -4.40
CA PHE A 188 -11.11 3.53 -3.99
C PHE A 188 -10.39 4.78 -4.50
N ARG A 189 -11.17 5.76 -5.03
CA ARG A 189 -10.65 7.03 -5.53
C ARG A 189 -9.60 6.84 -6.64
N ASN A 190 -10.06 6.27 -7.73
CA ASN A 190 -9.40 6.16 -9.03
C ASN A 190 -10.38 6.65 -10.11
N SER A 191 -10.22 6.23 -11.35
CA SER A 191 -11.06 6.65 -12.48
C SER A 191 -11.46 5.45 -13.36
N ILE A 192 -11.80 4.30 -12.74
CA ILE A 192 -12.07 3.06 -13.50
C ILE A 192 -13.36 3.13 -14.32
N GLY A 193 -14.35 3.95 -13.92
CA GLY A 193 -15.61 4.13 -14.62
C GLY A 193 -16.45 2.84 -14.78
N ASP A 194 -17.55 2.95 -15.49
CA ASP A 194 -18.40 1.80 -15.80
C ASP A 194 -17.67 0.74 -16.63
N GLU A 195 -16.78 1.15 -17.53
CA GLU A 195 -16.00 0.24 -18.38
C GLU A 195 -15.10 -0.67 -17.53
N GLY A 196 -14.36 -0.12 -16.57
CA GLY A 196 -13.54 -0.91 -15.65
C GLY A 196 -14.38 -1.84 -14.78
N ALA A 197 -15.55 -1.36 -14.30
CA ALA A 197 -16.49 -2.19 -13.54
C ALA A 197 -17.03 -3.36 -14.38
N LEU A 198 -17.33 -3.14 -15.65
CA LEU A 198 -17.76 -4.18 -16.60
C LEU A 198 -16.65 -5.24 -16.81
N LEU A 199 -15.37 -4.80 -16.97
CA LEU A 199 -14.24 -5.72 -17.11
C LEU A 199 -14.13 -6.65 -15.89
N PHE A 200 -14.22 -6.13 -14.68
CA PHE A 200 -14.26 -6.94 -13.47
C PHE A 200 -15.47 -7.87 -13.40
N SER A 201 -16.66 -7.38 -13.80
CA SER A 201 -17.91 -8.15 -13.72
C SER A 201 -17.96 -9.34 -14.67
N HIS A 202 -17.20 -9.30 -15.77
CA HIS A 202 -17.09 -10.35 -16.78
C HIS A 202 -15.79 -11.16 -16.70
N SER A 203 -14.95 -10.89 -15.69
CA SER A 203 -13.71 -11.64 -15.50
C SER A 203 -13.96 -13.11 -15.12
N LYS A 204 -12.93 -13.94 -15.24
CA LYS A 204 -12.91 -15.23 -14.54
C LYS A 204 -13.14 -15.03 -13.04
N PRO A 205 -13.62 -16.07 -12.30
CA PRO A 205 -13.90 -15.92 -10.88
C PRO A 205 -12.67 -15.62 -10.01
N PHE A 206 -12.75 -14.57 -9.24
CA PHE A 206 -11.84 -14.25 -8.13
C PHE A 206 -12.28 -15.07 -6.90
N VAL A 207 -11.89 -16.33 -6.87
CA VAL A 207 -12.43 -17.31 -5.90
C VAL A 207 -12.16 -16.98 -4.44
N ASN A 208 -11.12 -16.17 -4.15
CA ASN A 208 -10.70 -15.81 -2.79
C ASN A 208 -11.06 -14.36 -2.41
N LEU A 209 -11.57 -13.53 -3.35
CA LEU A 209 -11.83 -12.11 -3.08
C LEU A 209 -13.03 -11.94 -2.15
N LYS A 210 -12.75 -11.42 -0.96
CA LYS A 210 -13.73 -11.13 0.11
C LYS A 210 -14.14 -9.67 0.15
N SER A 211 -13.21 -8.76 -0.16
CA SER A 211 -13.46 -7.32 -0.07
C SER A 211 -13.01 -6.60 -1.33
N PHE A 212 -13.95 -5.91 -1.97
CA PHE A 212 -13.71 -5.12 -3.16
C PHE A 212 -14.21 -3.69 -2.96
N PHE A 213 -13.28 -2.73 -3.02
CA PHE A 213 -13.55 -1.31 -2.79
C PHE A 213 -13.34 -0.54 -4.08
N VAL A 214 -14.42 0.01 -4.63
CA VAL A 214 -14.45 0.82 -5.86
C VAL A 214 -15.22 2.14 -5.67
N GLY A 215 -15.27 2.64 -4.44
CA GLY A 215 -15.81 3.96 -4.14
C GLY A 215 -15.02 5.08 -4.81
N GLU A 216 -15.65 6.24 -5.08
CA GLU A 216 -15.03 7.39 -5.79
C GLU A 216 -14.34 6.98 -7.12
N ASN A 217 -15.08 6.32 -8.02
CA ASN A 217 -14.54 5.83 -9.30
C ASN A 217 -15.36 6.22 -10.54
N ASN A 218 -16.27 7.19 -10.41
CA ASN A 218 -17.14 7.65 -11.48
C ASN A 218 -18.09 6.55 -12.03
N LEU A 219 -18.46 5.57 -11.20
CA LEU A 219 -19.45 4.58 -11.58
C LEU A 219 -20.83 5.22 -11.68
N THR A 220 -21.61 4.80 -12.68
CA THR A 220 -23.04 5.02 -12.75
C THR A 220 -23.82 3.75 -12.37
N ASP A 221 -25.14 3.78 -12.50
CA ASP A 221 -25.98 2.61 -12.29
C ASP A 221 -25.52 1.41 -13.16
N ASN A 222 -24.98 1.65 -14.36
CA ASN A 222 -24.59 0.58 -15.27
C ASN A 222 -23.43 -0.25 -14.70
N GLY A 223 -22.33 0.38 -14.33
CA GLY A 223 -21.16 -0.29 -13.75
C GLY A 223 -21.49 -0.95 -12.41
N ALA A 224 -22.22 -0.22 -11.54
CA ALA A 224 -22.59 -0.74 -10.23
C ALA A 224 -23.48 -1.99 -10.33
N ILE A 225 -24.50 -1.99 -11.19
CA ILE A 225 -25.41 -3.12 -11.39
C ILE A 225 -24.66 -4.30 -11.99
N ALA A 226 -23.69 -4.07 -12.88
CA ALA A 226 -22.85 -5.12 -13.43
C ALA A 226 -22.06 -5.83 -12.32
N LEU A 227 -21.42 -5.10 -11.42
CA LEU A 227 -20.70 -5.67 -10.27
C LEU A 227 -21.64 -6.43 -9.32
N ILE A 228 -22.83 -5.86 -8.99
CA ILE A 228 -23.81 -6.48 -8.09
C ILE A 228 -24.32 -7.82 -8.64
N LYS A 229 -24.50 -7.92 -9.94
CA LYS A 229 -25.05 -9.12 -10.61
C LYS A 229 -23.98 -10.12 -11.04
N SER A 230 -22.70 -9.77 -10.89
CA SER A 230 -21.59 -10.59 -11.37
C SER A 230 -21.47 -11.91 -10.61
N ASN A 231 -21.10 -12.96 -11.32
CA ASN A 231 -20.69 -14.25 -10.77
C ASN A 231 -19.16 -14.34 -10.59
N SER A 232 -18.42 -13.28 -10.92
CA SER A 232 -16.95 -13.26 -10.84
C SER A 232 -16.42 -13.20 -9.40
N PHE A 233 -17.28 -13.04 -8.41
CA PHE A 233 -16.87 -12.86 -7.01
C PHE A 233 -17.61 -13.83 -6.07
N PRO A 234 -17.35 -15.15 -6.15
CA PRO A 234 -18.15 -16.15 -5.40
C PRO A 234 -17.95 -16.08 -3.88
N SER A 235 -16.83 -15.55 -3.42
CA SER A 235 -16.50 -15.43 -1.98
C SER A 235 -16.66 -14.02 -1.43
N LEU A 236 -17.27 -13.09 -2.19
CA LEU A 236 -17.35 -11.70 -1.81
C LEU A 236 -18.23 -11.50 -0.55
N GLU A 237 -17.68 -10.79 0.41
CA GLU A 237 -18.35 -10.41 1.66
C GLU A 237 -18.70 -8.92 1.66
N VAL A 238 -17.81 -8.08 1.09
CA VAL A 238 -17.98 -6.63 1.05
C VAL A 238 -17.75 -6.09 -0.36
N LEU A 239 -18.72 -5.35 -0.90
CA LEU A 239 -18.61 -4.53 -2.10
C LEU A 239 -18.88 -3.07 -1.72
N ASP A 240 -17.84 -2.25 -1.70
CA ASP A 240 -17.95 -0.82 -1.41
C ASP A 240 -17.90 0.01 -2.68
N MET A 241 -18.99 0.71 -2.97
CA MET A 241 -19.17 1.59 -4.12
C MET A 241 -19.57 3.01 -3.71
N VAL A 242 -19.26 3.43 -2.48
CA VAL A 242 -19.64 4.75 -1.96
C VAL A 242 -19.15 5.90 -2.85
N LYS A 243 -19.82 7.04 -2.79
CA LYS A 243 -19.38 8.25 -3.50
C LYS A 243 -19.19 8.07 -5.00
N ASN A 244 -20.01 7.25 -5.63
CA ASN A 244 -20.16 7.14 -7.08
C ASN A 244 -21.48 7.83 -7.53
N HIS A 245 -21.75 7.89 -8.81
CA HIS A 245 -22.96 8.51 -9.39
C HIS A 245 -24.12 7.52 -9.47
N LEU A 246 -24.49 6.93 -8.32
CA LEU A 246 -25.46 5.84 -8.23
C LEU A 246 -26.87 6.37 -8.00
N GLY A 247 -27.79 5.89 -8.82
CA GLY A 247 -29.20 6.29 -8.78
C GLY A 247 -30.12 5.24 -8.18
N GLU A 248 -31.41 5.38 -8.50
CA GLU A 248 -32.46 4.50 -8.01
C GLU A 248 -32.29 3.06 -8.51
N LYS A 249 -31.85 2.86 -9.76
CA LYS A 249 -31.66 1.53 -10.33
C LYS A 249 -30.65 0.70 -9.53
N THR A 250 -29.55 1.33 -9.08
CA THR A 250 -28.59 0.65 -8.19
C THR A 250 -29.22 0.33 -6.84
N THR A 251 -30.00 1.25 -6.26
CA THR A 251 -30.69 1.01 -4.98
C THR A 251 -31.62 -0.20 -5.06
N ILE A 252 -32.39 -0.32 -6.16
CA ILE A 252 -33.25 -1.49 -6.43
C ILE A 252 -32.40 -2.76 -6.58
N ALA A 253 -31.29 -2.71 -7.34
CA ALA A 253 -30.42 -3.86 -7.53
C ALA A 253 -29.82 -4.36 -6.20
N VAL A 254 -29.38 -3.46 -5.33
CA VAL A 254 -28.90 -3.80 -3.97
C VAL A 254 -29.99 -4.46 -3.14
N PHE A 255 -31.21 -3.93 -3.15
CA PHE A 255 -32.34 -4.52 -2.43
C PHE A 255 -32.67 -5.93 -2.91
N MET A 256 -32.65 -6.14 -4.23
CA MET A 256 -32.91 -7.46 -4.83
C MET A 256 -31.79 -8.46 -4.55
N SER A 257 -30.52 -8.02 -4.51
CA SER A 257 -29.37 -8.87 -4.21
C SER A 257 -29.37 -9.37 -2.77
N ARG A 258 -29.77 -8.54 -1.81
CA ARG A 258 -29.86 -8.91 -0.36
C ARG A 258 -30.76 -10.12 -0.11
N LYS A 259 -31.75 -10.38 -1.00
CA LYS A 259 -32.61 -11.55 -0.91
C LYS A 259 -31.92 -12.85 -1.35
N LYS A 260 -30.82 -12.75 -2.08
CA LYS A 260 -30.10 -13.89 -2.66
C LYS A 260 -28.73 -14.14 -2.04
N ASN A 261 -28.03 -13.08 -1.66
CA ASN A 261 -26.62 -13.13 -1.27
C ASN A 261 -26.39 -12.44 0.10
N LYS A 262 -25.38 -12.94 0.85
CA LYS A 262 -24.96 -12.35 2.15
C LYS A 262 -23.97 -11.19 1.96
N VAL A 263 -23.70 -10.72 0.75
CA VAL A 263 -22.74 -9.66 0.48
C VAL A 263 -23.21 -8.34 1.07
N GLN A 264 -22.37 -7.70 1.85
CA GLN A 264 -22.58 -6.33 2.30
C GLN A 264 -22.25 -5.38 1.15
N ILE A 265 -23.26 -4.74 0.57
CA ILE A 265 -23.08 -3.75 -0.49
C ILE A 265 -23.29 -2.36 0.11
N VAL A 266 -22.27 -1.51 -0.01
CA VAL A 266 -22.23 -0.14 0.53
C VAL A 266 -22.24 0.84 -0.64
N ILE A 267 -23.24 1.74 -0.67
CA ILE A 267 -23.44 2.71 -1.76
C ILE A 267 -23.57 4.17 -1.27
N ARG A 268 -23.60 4.38 0.04
CA ARG A 268 -23.73 5.71 0.68
C ARG A 268 -22.91 5.77 1.95
#